data_7ad379df9f634c4203fc142d88cad993
#
_entry.id   7ad379df9f634c4203fc142d88cad993
#
_cell.length_a   1.000
_cell.length_b   1.000
_cell.length_c   1.000
_cell.angle_alpha   90.00
_cell.angle_beta   90.00
_cell.angle_gamma   90.00
#
_symmetry.space_group_name_H-M   'P 1'
#
loop_
_entity.id
_entity.type
_entity.pdbx_description
1 polymer ?
#
loop_
_entity_poly.entity_id
_entity_poly.type
_entity_poly.pdbx_seq_one_letter_code
_entity_poly.pdbx_strand_id
1 'polypeptide(L)'
;MSLFDKSIACFENYDPNNFRALHHVDFMFYRDEIINLDQHCETMNALAKEPDFNPLRNAELVHENHYALEMRWEDNGEIVTNLSLKKDGVYWKAIVSRTALNL
;
A
#
# COMPACT_ATOMS: atom_id res chain seq x y z
N MET A 1 11.56 12.16 4.83
CA MET A 1 10.51 11.72 3.92
C MET A 1 9.57 10.77 4.65
N SER A 2 8.28 11.03 4.58
CA SER A 2 7.28 10.19 5.23
C SER A 2 7.17 8.83 4.55
N LEU A 3 6.57 7.86 5.22
CA LEU A 3 6.31 6.56 4.61
C LEU A 3 5.36 6.68 3.41
N PHE A 4 4.37 7.58 3.51
CA PHE A 4 3.49 7.87 2.38
C PHE A 4 4.29 8.36 1.16
N ASP A 5 5.17 9.34 1.36
CA ASP A 5 5.99 9.88 0.28
C ASP A 5 6.92 8.82 -0.33
N LYS A 6 7.50 7.97 0.51
CA LYS A 6 8.34 6.86 0.05
C LYS A 6 7.54 5.87 -0.80
N SER A 7 6.29 5.62 -0.40
CA SER A 7 5.40 4.72 -1.14
C SER A 7 5.05 5.29 -2.52
N ILE A 8 4.71 6.56 -2.58
CA ILE A 8 4.43 7.26 -3.85
C ILE A 8 5.66 7.16 -4.76
N ALA A 9 6.84 7.49 -4.25
CA ALA A 9 8.08 7.46 -5.03
C ALA A 9 8.40 6.05 -5.53
N CYS A 10 8.13 5.03 -4.71
CA CYS A 10 8.37 3.63 -5.08
C CYS A 10 7.58 3.23 -6.33
N PHE A 11 6.30 3.61 -6.42
CA PHE A 11 5.47 3.26 -7.58
C PHE A 11 5.71 4.14 -8.79
N GLU A 12 6.30 5.30 -8.63
CA GLU A 12 6.70 6.14 -9.76
C GLU A 12 7.89 5.55 -10.52
N ASN A 13 8.74 4.79 -9.83
CA ASN A 13 9.89 4.12 -10.40
C ASN A 13 10.10 2.79 -9.67
N TYR A 14 9.23 1.84 -9.97
CA TYR A 14 9.13 0.60 -9.21
C TYR A 14 10.40 -0.23 -9.24
N ASP A 15 10.83 -0.66 -8.05
CA ASP A 15 11.94 -1.57 -7.83
C ASP A 15 11.53 -2.57 -6.74
N PRO A 16 11.61 -3.89 -6.99
CA PRO A 16 11.19 -4.90 -5.99
C PRO A 16 11.88 -4.76 -4.63
N ASN A 17 13.15 -4.40 -4.62
CA ASN A 17 13.89 -4.24 -3.37
C ASN A 17 13.41 -3.02 -2.58
N ASN A 18 13.13 -1.92 -3.28
CA ASN A 18 12.59 -0.72 -2.64
C ASN A 18 11.19 -0.98 -2.10
N PHE A 19 10.38 -1.73 -2.83
CA PHE A 19 9.03 -2.08 -2.36
C PHE A 19 9.11 -2.91 -1.07
N ARG A 20 9.94 -3.96 -1.07
CA ARG A 20 10.12 -4.79 0.12
C ARG A 20 10.61 -3.97 1.31
N ALA A 21 11.51 -3.03 1.08
CA ALA A 21 12.10 -2.19 2.13
C ALA A 21 11.08 -1.25 2.81
N LEU A 22 9.91 -1.02 2.21
CA LEU A 22 8.83 -0.26 2.83
C LEU A 22 8.10 -1.04 3.92
N HIS A 23 8.40 -2.32 4.10
CA HIS A 23 7.62 -3.24 4.94
C HIS A 23 8.49 -3.88 6.02
N HIS A 24 7.87 -4.11 7.17
CA HIS A 24 8.49 -4.88 8.25
C HIS A 24 8.54 -6.37 7.86
N VAL A 25 9.53 -7.09 8.38
CA VAL A 25 9.69 -8.53 8.11
C VAL A 25 8.45 -9.34 8.49
N ASP A 26 7.72 -8.91 9.53
CA ASP A 26 6.50 -9.56 10.01
C ASP A 26 5.24 -8.98 9.39
N PHE A 27 5.36 -8.27 8.27
CA PHE A 27 4.23 -7.63 7.61
C PHE A 27 3.09 -8.61 7.34
N MET A 28 1.86 -8.17 7.64
CA MET A 28 0.63 -8.90 7.33
C MET A 28 -0.35 -7.96 6.65
N PHE A 29 -0.96 -8.46 5.59
CA PHE A 29 -1.97 -7.73 4.82
C PHE A 29 -3.31 -8.42 4.99
N TYR A 30 -4.29 -7.71 5.54
CA TYR A 30 -5.61 -8.25 5.84
C TYR A 30 -6.59 -7.82 4.76
N ARG A 31 -7.05 -8.77 3.97
CA ARG A 31 -8.10 -8.62 2.96
C ARG A 31 -9.09 -9.76 3.15
N ASP A 32 -9.55 -10.38 2.07
CA ASP A 32 -10.38 -11.59 2.12
C ASP A 32 -9.61 -12.74 2.76
N GLU A 33 -8.29 -12.70 2.65
CA GLU A 33 -7.39 -13.65 3.30
C GLU A 33 -6.19 -12.90 3.88
N ILE A 34 -5.44 -13.56 4.76
CA ILE A 34 -4.24 -12.96 5.35
C ILE A 34 -3.05 -13.26 4.44
N ILE A 35 -2.33 -12.20 4.04
CA ILE A 35 -1.20 -12.31 3.11
C ILE A 35 0.06 -11.83 3.84
N ASN A 36 1.13 -12.63 3.80
CA ASN A 36 2.40 -12.26 4.40
C ASN A 36 3.25 -11.40 3.45
N LEU A 37 4.42 -10.96 3.92
CA LEU A 37 5.29 -10.09 3.13
C LEU A 37 5.71 -10.72 1.80
N ASP A 38 6.13 -11.99 1.81
CA ASP A 38 6.60 -12.64 0.59
C ASP A 38 5.48 -12.74 -0.46
N GLN A 39 4.28 -13.11 -0.03
CA GLN A 39 3.11 -13.19 -0.91
C GLN A 39 2.75 -11.82 -1.47
N HIS A 40 2.80 -10.78 -0.63
CA HIS A 40 2.49 -9.42 -1.04
C HIS A 40 3.52 -8.90 -2.06
N CYS A 41 4.79 -9.12 -1.82
CA CYS A 41 5.85 -8.74 -2.76
C CYS A 41 5.72 -9.48 -4.09
N GLU A 42 5.44 -10.76 -4.05
CA GLU A 42 5.26 -11.57 -5.25
C GLU A 42 4.11 -11.05 -6.10
N THR A 43 2.97 -10.77 -5.48
CA THR A 43 1.80 -10.21 -6.17
C THR A 43 2.13 -8.85 -6.79
N MET A 44 2.76 -7.97 -6.03
CA MET A 44 3.06 -6.63 -6.50
C MET A 44 4.10 -6.64 -7.61
N ASN A 45 5.12 -7.50 -7.50
CA ASN A 45 6.13 -7.64 -8.56
C ASN A 45 5.50 -8.12 -9.87
N ALA A 46 4.51 -9.01 -9.80
CA ALA A 46 3.78 -9.47 -10.99
C ALA A 46 2.96 -8.35 -11.60
N LEU A 47 2.23 -7.59 -10.80
CA LEU A 47 1.41 -6.47 -11.27
C LEU A 47 2.26 -5.34 -11.86
N ALA A 48 3.44 -5.12 -11.31
CA ALA A 48 4.34 -4.05 -11.76
C ALA A 48 4.89 -4.28 -13.18
N LYS A 49 4.71 -5.48 -13.74
CA LYS A 49 5.07 -5.76 -15.14
C LYS A 49 4.08 -5.16 -16.12
N GLU A 50 2.88 -4.82 -15.67
CA GLU A 50 1.89 -4.18 -16.53
C GLU A 50 2.31 -2.73 -16.82
N PRO A 51 2.16 -2.28 -18.10
CA PRO A 51 2.47 -0.89 -18.44
C PRO A 51 1.63 0.07 -17.62
N ASP A 52 2.23 1.15 -17.18
CA ASP A 52 1.58 2.23 -16.44
C ASP A 52 0.94 1.80 -15.10
N PHE A 53 1.33 0.64 -14.57
CA PHE A 53 0.82 0.22 -13.27
C PHE A 53 1.35 1.14 -12.18
N ASN A 54 0.44 1.86 -11.52
CA ASN A 54 0.75 2.67 -10.36
C ASN A 54 -0.50 2.80 -9.49
N PRO A 55 -0.68 1.93 -8.49
CA PRO A 55 -1.89 1.91 -7.66
C PRO A 55 -2.05 3.15 -6.79
N LEU A 56 -0.97 3.89 -6.56
CA LEU A 56 -1.00 5.08 -5.71
C LEU A 56 -0.95 6.40 -6.47
N ARG A 57 -1.14 6.37 -7.81
CA ARG A 57 -1.03 7.57 -8.65
C ARG A 57 -1.90 8.73 -8.14
N ASN A 58 -3.11 8.44 -7.71
CA ASN A 58 -4.07 9.42 -7.23
C ASN A 58 -4.37 9.25 -5.74
N ALA A 59 -3.46 8.64 -4.99
CA ALA A 59 -3.66 8.41 -3.58
C ALA A 59 -3.61 9.72 -2.81
N GLU A 60 -4.52 9.86 -1.84
CA GLU A 60 -4.57 10.98 -0.92
C GLU A 60 -4.19 10.50 0.47
N LEU A 61 -3.31 11.26 1.13
CA LEU A 61 -2.98 10.99 2.52
C LEU A 61 -4.10 11.53 3.40
N VAL A 62 -4.72 10.66 4.17
CA VAL A 62 -5.73 11.05 5.16
C VAL A 62 -5.06 11.40 6.48
N HIS A 63 -4.14 10.55 6.93
CA HIS A 63 -3.44 10.76 8.18
C HIS A 63 -2.18 9.90 8.22
N GLU A 64 -1.12 10.46 8.76
CA GLU A 64 0.10 9.71 9.07
C GLU A 64 0.72 10.24 10.35
N ASN A 65 1.09 9.32 11.24
CA ASN A 65 1.88 9.64 12.42
C ASN A 65 2.95 8.57 12.61
N HIS A 66 3.59 8.54 13.76
CA HIS A 66 4.67 7.60 14.04
C HIS A 66 4.19 6.14 14.03
N TYR A 67 2.91 5.89 14.30
CA TYR A 67 2.37 4.54 14.53
C TYR A 67 1.40 4.06 13.44
N ALA A 68 0.86 4.97 12.63
CA ALA A 68 -0.19 4.63 11.67
C ALA A 68 -0.16 5.51 10.44
N LEU A 69 -0.72 4.98 9.35
CA LEU A 69 -0.91 5.70 8.10
C LEU A 69 -2.26 5.30 7.51
N GLU A 70 -3.04 6.29 7.08
CA GLU A 70 -4.26 6.06 6.33
C GLU A 70 -4.19 6.81 5.02
N MET A 71 -4.50 6.11 3.91
CA MET A 71 -4.56 6.72 2.58
C MET A 71 -5.74 6.18 1.81
N ARG A 72 -6.20 6.93 0.80
CA ARG A 72 -7.35 6.60 -0.04
C ARG A 72 -7.06 6.89 -1.48
N TRP A 73 -7.68 6.10 -2.35
CA TRP A 73 -7.70 6.38 -3.78
C TRP A 73 -8.97 5.82 -4.40
N GLU A 74 -9.29 6.30 -5.59
CA GLU A 74 -10.42 5.82 -6.36
C GLU A 74 -9.94 4.76 -7.36
N ASP A 75 -10.69 3.67 -7.47
CA ASP A 75 -10.39 2.59 -8.39
C ASP A 75 -11.69 1.93 -8.84
N ASN A 76 -11.96 1.99 -10.17
CA ASN A 76 -13.12 1.34 -10.79
C ASN A 76 -14.46 1.65 -10.11
N GLY A 77 -14.69 2.90 -9.76
CA GLY A 77 -15.96 3.33 -9.15
C GLY A 77 -16.07 3.02 -7.66
N GLU A 78 -14.96 2.67 -7.04
CA GLU A 78 -14.89 2.41 -5.61
C GLU A 78 -13.87 3.32 -4.95
N ILE A 79 -14.09 3.61 -3.67
CA ILE A 79 -13.06 4.21 -2.82
C ILE A 79 -12.32 3.08 -2.11
N VAL A 80 -11.01 3.03 -2.31
CA VAL A 80 -10.12 2.10 -1.62
C VAL A 80 -9.52 2.83 -0.45
N THR A 81 -9.68 2.28 0.75
CA THR A 81 -9.07 2.81 1.96
C THR A 81 -8.01 1.82 2.45
N ASN A 82 -6.79 2.30 2.60
CA ASN A 82 -5.70 1.53 3.22
C ASN A 82 -5.44 2.12 4.60
N LEU A 83 -5.58 1.29 5.62
CA LEU A 83 -5.29 1.66 7.00
C LEU A 83 -4.17 0.75 7.49
N SER A 84 -3.01 1.33 7.78
CA SER A 84 -1.81 0.58 8.12
C SER A 84 -1.28 0.98 9.49
N LEU A 85 -0.83 -0.01 10.25
CA LEU A 85 -0.01 0.21 11.43
C LEU A 85 1.46 0.18 11.00
N LYS A 86 2.26 1.02 11.64
CA LYS A 86 3.70 1.15 11.37
C LYS A 86 4.50 0.53 12.52
N LYS A 87 5.61 -0.08 12.18
CA LYS A 87 6.60 -0.56 13.14
C LYS A 87 7.98 -0.29 12.54
N ASP A 88 8.87 0.29 13.33
CA ASP A 88 10.20 0.68 12.87
C ASP A 88 10.15 1.58 11.63
N GLY A 89 9.11 2.41 11.52
CA GLY A 89 8.97 3.38 10.43
C GLY A 89 8.44 2.81 9.12
N VAL A 90 8.08 1.54 9.06
CA VAL A 90 7.60 0.88 7.85
C VAL A 90 6.24 0.22 8.06
N TYR A 91 5.60 -0.23 6.97
CA TYR A 91 4.32 -0.93 7.06
C TYR A 91 4.47 -2.24 7.83
N TRP A 92 3.62 -2.44 8.81
CA TRP A 92 3.64 -3.65 9.62
C TRP A 92 2.36 -4.47 9.48
N LYS A 93 1.20 -3.84 9.61
CA LYS A 93 -0.09 -4.50 9.39
C LYS A 93 -0.99 -3.55 8.60
N ALA A 94 -1.58 -4.05 7.53
CA ALA A 94 -2.41 -3.23 6.65
C ALA A 94 -3.78 -3.87 6.44
N ILE A 95 -4.81 -3.03 6.47
CA ILE A 95 -6.19 -3.41 6.17
C ILE A 95 -6.63 -2.58 4.98
N VAL A 96 -7.22 -3.24 3.97
CA VAL A 96 -7.78 -2.54 2.82
C VAL A 96 -9.26 -2.86 2.72
N SER A 97 -10.07 -1.83 2.52
CA SER A 97 -11.48 -1.97 2.26
C SER A 97 -11.87 -1.19 1.00
N ARG A 98 -12.94 -1.62 0.36
CA ARG A 98 -13.48 -0.99 -0.84
C ARG A 98 -14.94 -0.64 -0.60
N THR A 99 -15.32 0.60 -0.95
CA THR A 99 -16.67 1.11 -0.79
C THR A 99 -17.12 1.74 -2.09
N ALA A 100 -18.32 1.38 -2.56
CA ALA A 100 -18.87 1.95 -3.78
C ALA A 100 -19.07 3.46 -3.63
N LEU A 101 -18.72 4.21 -4.69
CA LEU A 101 -18.81 5.68 -4.67
C LEU A 101 -20.24 6.21 -4.61
N ASN A 102 -21.18 5.51 -5.20
CA ASN A 102 -22.56 5.99 -5.36
C ASN A 102 -23.51 5.42 -4.33
N LEU A 103 -23.13 5.50 -3.10
CA LEU A 103 -23.98 5.05 -1.98
C LEU A 103 -25.25 5.89 -1.84
#